data_8ae80330afdc28292d79cf3daf24a7e5
#
_entry.id   8ae80330afdc28292d79cf3daf24a7e5
#
_cell.length_a   1.000
_cell.length_b   1.000
_cell.length_c   1.000
_cell.angle_alpha   90.00
_cell.angle_beta   90.00
_cell.angle_gamma   90.00
#
_symmetry.space_group_name_H-M   'P 1'
#
loop_
_entity.id
_entity.type
_entity.pdbx_description
1 polymer ?
#
loop_
_entity_poly.entity_id
_entity_poly.type
_entity_poly.pdbx_seq_one_letter_code
_entity_poly.pdbx_strand_id
1 'polypeptide(L)'
;MASKGMNLCNVCCLLLYVISAVLAGRDFYAILGVTKSASIRDIKKAYRKLALQLHPDRNQDDPNAADKFADLGSAYEVLSNEENRKQYDAYGEDGLKEGHHGSHNDIFSSFFGDFGFMFGGNRQQQDRNIPRGNDIILDLEVTLEEVYSGNFVEVVRVKPVAKEAPGKRKCNCRQEMRTTQLGPGRFQMTQEMVCDECPNVKLVNEERTLEVEIEQGVRDEMEYPFIGEGEPHIDGEPGDLRFRIKVLKHPVFERRGDDLYTNVTISLAEALIGFEMDISHLDGHKVHIVRDKITKPGARMWKKGEGLPNFDNINIRGSLIISFDVEFPQTQLDDQQKDGIRGLLKQGSVQKVYNGLQGY
;
A
#
# COMPACT_ATOMS: atom_id res chain seq x y z
N MET A 1 -25.65 -35.14 -51.99
CA MET A 1 -24.73 -35.41 -50.87
C MET A 1 -23.32 -35.15 -51.36
N ALA A 2 -22.79 -33.97 -51.04
CA ALA A 2 -21.42 -33.57 -51.40
C ALA A 2 -20.62 -33.47 -50.06
N SER A 3 -19.80 -34.47 -49.81
CA SER A 3 -18.81 -34.48 -48.75
C SER A 3 -17.70 -33.49 -49.11
N LYS A 4 -17.64 -32.33 -48.44
CA LYS A 4 -16.52 -31.44 -48.54
C LYS A 4 -15.31 -32.07 -47.85
N GLY A 5 -14.38 -32.64 -48.61
CA GLY A 5 -13.09 -33.06 -48.16
C GLY A 5 -12.33 -31.89 -47.56
N MET A 6 -12.06 -31.94 -46.28
CA MET A 6 -11.22 -30.99 -45.56
C MET A 6 -9.78 -31.15 -46.08
N ASN A 7 -9.23 -30.09 -46.72
CA ASN A 7 -7.89 -30.12 -47.29
C ASN A 7 -6.85 -30.49 -46.25
N LEU A 8 -5.99 -31.46 -46.54
CA LEU A 8 -4.90 -31.95 -45.70
C LEU A 8 -4.00 -30.79 -45.20
N CYS A 9 -3.89 -29.74 -45.99
CA CYS A 9 -3.15 -28.51 -45.66
C CYS A 9 -3.80 -27.74 -44.47
N ASN A 10 -5.14 -27.64 -44.40
CA ASN A 10 -5.84 -27.02 -43.27
C ASN A 10 -5.74 -27.83 -41.97
N VAL A 11 -5.72 -29.14 -42.08
CA VAL A 11 -5.50 -30.03 -40.90
C VAL A 11 -4.07 -29.90 -40.39
N CYS A 12 -3.08 -29.81 -41.29
CA CYS A 12 -1.68 -29.62 -40.94
C CYS A 12 -1.43 -28.24 -40.32
N CYS A 13 -2.04 -27.17 -40.83
CA CYS A 13 -1.98 -25.82 -40.24
C CYS A 13 -2.66 -25.77 -38.85
N LEU A 14 -3.81 -26.43 -38.69
CA LEU A 14 -4.47 -26.53 -37.38
C LEU A 14 -3.65 -27.33 -36.37
N LEU A 15 -3.02 -28.45 -36.78
CA LEU A 15 -2.13 -29.23 -35.94
C LEU A 15 -0.87 -28.43 -35.57
N LEU A 16 -0.27 -27.70 -36.47
CA LEU A 16 0.87 -26.83 -36.18
C LEU A 16 0.49 -25.68 -35.23
N TYR A 17 -0.69 -25.10 -35.39
CA TYR A 17 -1.22 -24.07 -34.48
C TYR A 17 -1.51 -24.62 -33.08
N VAL A 18 -2.10 -25.83 -32.98
CA VAL A 18 -2.35 -26.51 -31.69
C VAL A 18 -1.03 -26.92 -31.03
N ILE A 19 -0.06 -27.41 -31.79
CA ILE A 19 1.27 -27.76 -31.27
C ILE A 19 2.01 -26.52 -30.78
N SER A 20 1.93 -25.39 -31.51
CA SER A 20 2.55 -24.13 -31.05
C SER A 20 1.85 -23.54 -29.81
N ALA A 21 0.54 -23.76 -29.66
CA ALA A 21 -0.20 -23.30 -28.47
C ALA A 21 0.07 -24.18 -27.23
N VAL A 22 0.38 -25.47 -27.43
CA VAL A 22 0.71 -26.41 -26.35
C VAL A 22 2.15 -26.26 -25.87
N LEU A 23 3.07 -25.77 -26.74
CA LEU A 23 4.46 -25.48 -26.41
C LEU A 23 4.71 -24.06 -25.87
N ALA A 24 3.68 -23.19 -25.89
CA ALA A 24 3.80 -21.87 -25.29
C ALA A 24 3.69 -22.01 -23.78
N GLY A 25 4.81 -21.86 -23.06
CA GLY A 25 4.84 -21.72 -21.59
C GLY A 25 3.93 -20.58 -21.11
N ARG A 26 3.68 -20.51 -19.80
CA ARG A 26 2.80 -19.49 -19.21
C ARG A 26 3.32 -18.08 -19.55
N ASP A 27 2.42 -17.19 -19.99
CA ASP A 27 2.74 -15.78 -20.24
C ASP A 27 2.59 -14.97 -18.94
N PHE A 28 3.71 -14.72 -18.26
CA PHE A 28 3.74 -13.98 -17.00
C PHE A 28 3.29 -12.53 -17.13
N TYR A 29 3.50 -11.89 -18.28
CA TYR A 29 3.00 -10.55 -18.53
C TYR A 29 1.47 -10.53 -18.65
N ALA A 30 0.90 -11.55 -19.28
CA ALA A 30 -0.55 -11.69 -19.39
C ALA A 30 -1.19 -12.01 -18.03
N ILE A 31 -0.55 -12.80 -17.18
CA ILE A 31 -1.01 -13.11 -15.82
C ILE A 31 -1.08 -11.85 -14.97
N LEU A 32 -0.07 -10.98 -15.04
CA LEU A 32 -0.04 -9.69 -14.35
C LEU A 32 -0.88 -8.59 -15.04
N GLY A 33 -1.36 -8.83 -16.28
CA GLY A 33 -2.11 -7.86 -17.05
C GLY A 33 -1.29 -6.63 -17.45
N VAL A 34 0.04 -6.79 -17.64
CA VAL A 34 0.96 -5.71 -18.00
C VAL A 34 1.59 -5.96 -19.37
N THR A 35 2.11 -4.91 -19.99
CA THR A 35 2.84 -5.02 -21.27
C THR A 35 4.27 -5.49 -21.07
N LYS A 36 4.90 -6.08 -22.10
CA LYS A 36 6.31 -6.48 -22.04
C LYS A 36 7.28 -5.30 -21.83
N SER A 37 6.84 -4.08 -22.06
CA SER A 37 7.60 -2.85 -21.82
C SER A 37 7.32 -2.23 -20.44
N ALA A 38 6.52 -2.86 -19.59
CA ALA A 38 6.16 -2.35 -18.27
C ALA A 38 7.40 -2.16 -17.38
N SER A 39 7.42 -1.08 -16.62
CA SER A 39 8.47 -0.84 -15.64
C SER A 39 8.32 -1.80 -14.45
N ILE A 40 9.39 -1.96 -13.67
CA ILE A 40 9.34 -2.76 -12.43
C ILE A 40 8.27 -2.20 -11.46
N ARG A 41 8.06 -0.88 -11.48
CA ARG A 41 7.02 -0.21 -10.70
C ARG A 41 5.61 -0.64 -11.14
N ASP A 42 5.37 -0.70 -12.45
CA ASP A 42 4.07 -1.15 -12.98
C ASP A 42 3.80 -2.62 -12.65
N ILE A 43 4.83 -3.46 -12.71
CA ILE A 43 4.77 -4.87 -12.34
C ILE A 43 4.40 -5.03 -10.86
N LYS A 44 5.08 -4.29 -9.97
CA LYS A 44 4.77 -4.29 -8.53
C LYS A 44 3.34 -3.81 -8.25
N LYS A 45 2.90 -2.74 -8.93
CA LYS A 45 1.55 -2.19 -8.79
C LYS A 45 0.48 -3.18 -9.26
N ALA A 46 0.70 -3.81 -10.42
CA ALA A 46 -0.21 -4.82 -10.98
C ALA A 46 -0.33 -6.04 -10.04
N TYR A 47 0.80 -6.53 -9.52
CA TYR A 47 0.82 -7.63 -8.57
C TYR A 47 -0.01 -7.33 -7.32
N ARG A 48 0.22 -6.18 -6.66
CA ARG A 48 -0.52 -5.81 -5.44
C ARG A 48 -2.03 -5.73 -5.69
N LYS A 49 -2.43 -5.11 -6.80
CA LYS A 49 -3.84 -5.00 -7.18
C LYS A 49 -4.48 -6.38 -7.38
N LEU A 50 -3.81 -7.26 -8.12
CA LEU A 50 -4.32 -8.62 -8.40
C LEU A 50 -4.25 -9.52 -7.18
N ALA A 51 -3.21 -9.40 -6.33
CA ALA A 51 -3.08 -10.16 -5.10
C ALA A 51 -4.24 -9.87 -4.11
N LEU A 52 -4.67 -8.60 -4.01
CA LEU A 52 -5.84 -8.24 -3.21
C LEU A 52 -7.16 -8.77 -3.80
N GLN A 53 -7.25 -8.86 -5.14
CA GLN A 53 -8.44 -9.35 -5.83
C GLN A 53 -8.56 -10.87 -5.83
N LEU A 54 -7.43 -11.56 -6.02
CA LEU A 54 -7.36 -13.02 -6.14
C LEU A 54 -7.03 -13.73 -4.82
N HIS A 55 -6.98 -12.98 -3.70
CA HIS A 55 -6.68 -13.56 -2.40
C HIS A 55 -7.67 -14.68 -2.06
N PRO A 56 -7.21 -15.89 -1.67
CA PRO A 56 -8.09 -17.02 -1.40
C PRO A 56 -9.11 -16.75 -0.30
N ASP A 57 -8.78 -15.94 0.72
CA ASP A 57 -9.74 -15.54 1.75
C ASP A 57 -10.91 -14.69 1.21
N ARG A 58 -10.72 -13.99 0.11
CA ARG A 58 -11.76 -13.18 -0.53
C ARG A 58 -12.54 -13.94 -1.59
N ASN A 59 -11.98 -15.03 -2.10
CA ASN A 59 -12.54 -15.83 -3.20
C ASN A 59 -12.72 -17.29 -2.77
N GLN A 60 -13.30 -17.52 -1.60
CA GLN A 60 -13.54 -18.86 -1.06
C GLN A 60 -14.47 -19.72 -1.94
N ASP A 61 -15.27 -19.07 -2.77
CA ASP A 61 -16.21 -19.73 -3.70
C ASP A 61 -15.55 -20.18 -5.03
N ASP A 62 -14.33 -19.72 -5.35
CA ASP A 62 -13.62 -20.12 -6.58
C ASP A 62 -12.63 -21.25 -6.27
N PRO A 63 -12.89 -22.50 -6.74
CA PRO A 63 -11.99 -23.64 -6.50
C PRO A 63 -10.59 -23.45 -7.11
N ASN A 64 -10.43 -22.53 -8.07
CA ASN A 64 -9.16 -22.25 -8.73
C ASN A 64 -8.48 -20.98 -8.19
N ALA A 65 -8.99 -20.38 -7.11
CA ALA A 65 -8.41 -19.14 -6.55
C ALA A 65 -6.95 -19.35 -6.10
N ALA A 66 -6.66 -20.50 -5.48
CA ALA A 66 -5.32 -20.83 -5.02
C ALA A 66 -4.33 -20.98 -6.20
N ASP A 67 -4.74 -21.63 -7.29
CA ASP A 67 -3.89 -21.82 -8.47
C ASP A 67 -3.63 -20.48 -9.19
N LYS A 68 -4.65 -19.64 -9.33
CA LYS A 68 -4.52 -18.29 -9.91
C LYS A 68 -3.60 -17.40 -9.08
N PHE A 69 -3.69 -17.49 -7.75
CA PHE A 69 -2.82 -16.76 -6.84
C PHE A 69 -1.37 -17.26 -6.90
N ALA A 70 -1.18 -18.57 -7.03
CA ALA A 70 0.13 -19.19 -7.22
C ALA A 70 0.79 -18.75 -8.55
N ASP A 71 0.03 -18.75 -9.64
CA ASP A 71 0.51 -18.27 -10.94
C ASP A 71 0.86 -16.78 -10.90
N LEU A 72 0.07 -15.97 -10.19
CA LEU A 72 0.35 -14.56 -9.97
C LEU A 72 1.65 -14.33 -9.20
N GLY A 73 1.89 -15.12 -8.14
CA GLY A 73 3.14 -15.08 -7.36
C GLY A 73 4.36 -15.43 -8.20
N SER A 74 4.26 -16.50 -8.99
CA SER A 74 5.34 -16.94 -9.90
C SER A 74 5.67 -15.88 -10.96
N ALA A 75 4.64 -15.25 -11.53
CA ALA A 75 4.81 -14.18 -12.51
C ALA A 75 5.52 -12.96 -11.92
N TYR A 76 5.16 -12.59 -10.68
CA TYR A 76 5.80 -11.47 -9.99
C TYR A 76 7.26 -11.76 -9.64
N GLU A 77 7.56 -12.95 -9.11
CA GLU A 77 8.93 -13.35 -8.75
C GLU A 77 9.89 -13.24 -9.94
N VAL A 78 9.46 -13.73 -11.10
CA VAL A 78 10.29 -13.70 -12.31
C VAL A 78 10.41 -12.29 -12.86
N LEU A 79 9.32 -11.53 -12.96
CA LEU A 79 9.32 -10.22 -13.62
C LEU A 79 9.78 -9.07 -12.74
N SER A 80 9.81 -9.24 -11.41
CA SER A 80 10.30 -8.22 -10.48
C SER A 80 11.83 -8.17 -10.38
N ASN A 81 12.52 -9.24 -10.72
CA ASN A 81 13.97 -9.32 -10.78
C ASN A 81 14.45 -9.10 -12.22
N GLU A 82 15.39 -8.16 -12.41
CA GLU A 82 15.86 -7.77 -13.74
C GLU A 82 16.62 -8.89 -14.47
N GLU A 83 17.33 -9.73 -13.73
CA GLU A 83 18.08 -10.87 -14.28
C GLU A 83 17.13 -11.99 -14.70
N ASN A 84 16.20 -12.38 -13.83
CA ASN A 84 15.19 -13.40 -14.11
C ASN A 84 14.28 -12.97 -15.26
N ARG A 85 13.91 -11.70 -15.31
CA ARG A 85 13.12 -11.12 -16.41
C ARG A 85 13.85 -11.24 -17.75
N LYS A 86 15.15 -10.89 -17.80
CA LYS A 86 15.97 -11.04 -19.01
C LYS A 86 16.05 -12.49 -19.46
N GLN A 87 16.21 -13.44 -18.53
CA GLN A 87 16.21 -14.86 -18.83
C GLN A 87 14.85 -15.35 -19.34
N TYR A 88 13.77 -14.91 -18.71
CA TYR A 88 12.43 -15.23 -19.15
C TYR A 88 12.12 -14.63 -20.53
N ASP A 89 12.54 -13.39 -20.80
CA ASP A 89 12.34 -12.74 -22.10
C ASP A 89 13.13 -13.43 -23.23
N ALA A 90 14.29 -14.04 -22.90
CA ALA A 90 15.15 -14.71 -23.88
C ALA A 90 14.73 -16.18 -24.14
N TYR A 91 14.36 -16.91 -23.11
CA TYR A 91 14.21 -18.37 -23.16
C TYR A 91 12.83 -18.88 -22.69
N GLY A 92 11.94 -17.99 -22.26
CA GLY A 92 10.64 -18.35 -21.69
C GLY A 92 10.75 -19.02 -20.32
N GLU A 93 9.67 -19.68 -19.90
CA GLU A 93 9.60 -20.41 -18.62
C GLU A 93 10.63 -21.53 -18.50
N ASP A 94 10.98 -22.19 -19.61
CA ASP A 94 11.93 -23.30 -19.62
C ASP A 94 13.36 -22.85 -19.37
N GLY A 95 13.74 -21.63 -19.78
CA GLY A 95 15.06 -21.07 -19.50
C GLY A 95 15.33 -20.82 -18.03
N LEU A 96 14.29 -20.68 -17.22
CA LEU A 96 14.42 -20.53 -15.77
C LEU A 96 14.71 -21.85 -15.06
N LYS A 97 14.39 -23.00 -15.70
CA LYS A 97 14.61 -24.33 -15.15
C LYS A 97 16.05 -24.82 -15.33
N GLU A 98 16.76 -24.36 -16.34
CA GLU A 98 18.13 -24.82 -16.68
C GLU A 98 19.26 -24.01 -16.03
N GLY A 99 19.01 -22.81 -15.51
CA GLY A 99 20.04 -21.84 -15.07
C GLY A 99 20.57 -22.04 -13.64
N HIS A 100 19.99 -22.85 -12.79
CA HIS A 100 20.44 -23.04 -11.41
C HIS A 100 20.53 -24.52 -11.00
N HIS A 101 21.71 -25.07 -11.09
CA HIS A 101 22.15 -26.25 -10.32
C HIS A 101 22.34 -25.86 -8.83
N GLY A 102 21.27 -25.43 -8.18
CA GLY A 102 21.27 -25.08 -6.75
C GLY A 102 19.89 -24.61 -6.32
N SER A 103 19.09 -25.55 -5.89
CA SER A 103 17.94 -25.28 -5.02
C SER A 103 16.75 -24.51 -5.61
N HIS A 104 16.22 -24.95 -6.75
CA HIS A 104 14.89 -24.53 -7.23
C HIS A 104 13.73 -24.92 -6.29
N ASN A 105 13.95 -25.92 -5.42
CA ASN A 105 12.99 -26.32 -4.39
C ASN A 105 13.00 -25.42 -3.16
N ASP A 106 14.08 -24.68 -2.91
CA ASP A 106 14.22 -23.92 -1.67
C ASP A 106 13.58 -22.52 -1.73
N ILE A 107 13.60 -21.87 -2.89
CA ILE A 107 13.00 -20.53 -3.04
C ILE A 107 11.49 -20.64 -3.17
N PHE A 108 11.02 -21.61 -3.97
CA PHE A 108 9.59 -21.91 -4.12
C PHE A 108 9.01 -22.53 -2.84
N SER A 109 9.75 -23.40 -2.17
CA SER A 109 9.33 -23.99 -0.88
C SER A 109 9.47 -23.01 0.28
N SER A 110 10.35 -22.01 0.23
CA SER A 110 10.45 -20.97 1.26
C SER A 110 9.26 -20.00 1.22
N PHE A 111 8.80 -19.61 0.03
CA PHE A 111 7.63 -18.72 -0.11
C PHE A 111 6.30 -19.50 0.00
N PHE A 112 6.23 -20.69 -0.60
CA PHE A 112 5.05 -21.57 -0.50
C PHE A 112 5.06 -22.48 0.72
N GLY A 113 6.20 -22.74 1.32
CA GLY A 113 6.30 -23.50 2.57
C GLY A 113 5.60 -22.79 3.72
N ASP A 114 5.75 -21.47 3.79
CA ASP A 114 5.07 -20.64 4.79
C ASP A 114 3.57 -20.47 4.47
N PHE A 115 3.21 -20.38 3.18
CA PHE A 115 1.82 -20.27 2.74
C PHE A 115 1.09 -21.63 2.70
N GLY A 116 1.80 -22.72 2.35
CA GLY A 116 1.29 -24.08 2.40
C GLY A 116 1.02 -24.58 3.82
N PHE A 117 1.68 -23.99 4.83
CA PHE A 117 1.42 -24.23 6.25
C PHE A 117 0.05 -23.69 6.69
N MET A 118 -0.45 -22.64 6.05
CA MET A 118 -1.75 -22.06 6.38
C MET A 118 -2.94 -22.88 5.85
N PHE A 119 -2.73 -23.75 4.83
CA PHE A 119 -3.81 -24.50 4.18
C PHE A 119 -3.74 -26.03 4.29
N GLY A 120 -2.67 -26.61 4.79
CA GLY A 120 -2.44 -28.07 4.78
C GLY A 120 -2.00 -28.68 6.08
N GLY A 121 -2.97 -29.08 6.93
CA GLY A 121 -2.90 -30.27 7.78
C GLY A 121 -1.78 -30.36 8.83
N ASN A 122 -2.16 -30.09 10.04
CA ASN A 122 -1.76 -30.76 11.30
C ASN A 122 -0.48 -31.63 11.25
N ARG A 123 0.67 -30.99 11.15
CA ARG A 123 1.93 -31.53 11.64
C ARG A 123 2.30 -30.75 12.89
N GLN A 124 2.25 -31.42 14.03
CA GLN A 124 2.88 -30.98 15.27
C GLN A 124 4.38 -30.73 15.00
N GLN A 125 4.70 -29.59 14.37
CA GLN A 125 6.01 -29.02 14.46
C GLN A 125 6.08 -28.42 15.85
N GLN A 126 6.95 -28.99 16.70
CA GLN A 126 7.42 -28.30 17.90
C GLN A 126 7.82 -26.89 17.46
N ASP A 127 7.00 -25.91 17.80
CA ASP A 127 7.36 -24.50 17.76
C ASP A 127 8.64 -24.35 18.58
N ARG A 128 9.78 -24.41 17.90
CA ARG A 128 10.99 -23.84 18.43
C ARG A 128 10.67 -22.37 18.52
N ASN A 129 10.42 -21.93 19.72
CA ASN A 129 10.19 -20.52 20.04
C ASN A 129 11.50 -19.78 19.73
N ILE A 130 11.69 -19.48 18.41
CA ILE A 130 12.87 -18.77 17.93
C ILE A 130 12.73 -17.35 18.46
N PRO A 131 13.67 -16.89 19.28
CA PRO A 131 13.60 -15.54 19.83
C PRO A 131 13.66 -14.54 18.68
N ARG A 132 12.88 -13.47 18.78
CA ARG A 132 12.78 -12.44 17.76
C ARG A 132 13.16 -11.08 18.33
N GLY A 133 13.84 -10.25 17.53
CA GLY A 133 14.12 -8.87 17.84
C GLY A 133 12.85 -8.03 17.95
N ASN A 134 12.95 -6.86 18.54
CA ASN A 134 11.82 -5.96 18.69
C ASN A 134 11.43 -5.32 17.34
N ASP A 135 10.12 -5.17 17.14
CA ASP A 135 9.59 -4.39 16.04
C ASP A 135 9.81 -2.89 16.30
N ILE A 136 10.08 -2.14 15.25
CA ILE A 136 10.27 -0.69 15.30
C ILE A 136 9.15 -0.02 14.50
N ILE A 137 8.51 0.98 15.10
CA ILE A 137 7.51 1.81 14.42
C ILE A 137 8.11 3.20 14.25
N LEU A 138 8.15 3.69 13.01
CA LEU A 138 8.60 5.03 12.67
C LEU A 138 7.46 5.79 12.00
N ASP A 139 7.16 7.00 12.49
CA ASP A 139 6.21 7.89 11.86
C ASP A 139 6.84 8.50 10.60
N LEU A 140 6.17 8.37 9.46
CA LEU A 140 6.55 8.98 8.19
C LEU A 140 5.59 10.13 7.91
N GLU A 141 6.08 11.36 7.99
CA GLU A 141 5.31 12.55 7.71
C GLU A 141 5.11 12.70 6.20
N VAL A 142 3.85 12.82 5.78
CA VAL A 142 3.44 12.92 4.38
C VAL A 142 2.56 14.14 4.19
N THR A 143 2.83 14.94 3.18
CA THR A 143 2.02 16.12 2.84
C THR A 143 0.73 15.71 2.11
N LEU A 144 -0.25 16.62 2.10
CA LEU A 144 -1.53 16.33 1.43
C LEU A 144 -1.37 16.28 -0.10
N GLU A 145 -0.39 17.00 -0.65
CA GLU A 145 0.00 16.95 -2.06
C GLU A 145 0.56 15.60 -2.46
N GLU A 146 1.37 14.99 -1.60
CA GLU A 146 1.91 13.65 -1.81
C GLU A 146 0.82 12.58 -1.71
N VAL A 147 -0.14 12.75 -0.82
CA VAL A 147 -1.33 11.88 -0.76
C VAL A 147 -2.16 11.97 -2.04
N TYR A 148 -2.24 13.16 -2.66
CA TYR A 148 -3.00 13.38 -3.88
C TYR A 148 -2.31 12.80 -5.12
N SER A 149 -1.01 13.05 -5.27
CA SER A 149 -0.22 12.68 -6.44
C SER A 149 0.43 11.30 -6.34
N GLY A 150 0.67 10.82 -5.12
CA GLY A 150 1.58 9.72 -4.82
C GLY A 150 3.04 10.21 -4.85
N ASN A 151 3.89 9.59 -4.06
CA ASN A 151 5.32 9.90 -3.99
C ASN A 151 6.14 8.67 -3.60
N PHE A 152 7.46 8.73 -3.84
CA PHE A 152 8.44 7.77 -3.33
C PHE A 152 9.35 8.50 -2.36
N VAL A 153 9.40 8.01 -1.13
CA VAL A 153 10.24 8.59 -0.08
C VAL A 153 11.40 7.62 0.20
N GLU A 154 12.62 8.12 0.05
CA GLU A 154 13.81 7.40 0.44
C GLU A 154 14.16 7.71 1.89
N VAL A 155 14.18 6.68 2.73
CA VAL A 155 14.56 6.79 4.14
C VAL A 155 15.90 6.13 4.35
N VAL A 156 16.91 6.91 4.71
CA VAL A 156 18.24 6.41 5.08
C VAL A 156 18.23 6.05 6.56
N ARG A 157 18.56 4.81 6.86
CA ARG A 157 18.59 4.29 8.21
C ARG A 157 19.92 3.62 8.53
N VAL A 158 20.38 3.82 9.75
CA VAL A 158 21.50 3.07 10.32
C VAL A 158 20.95 1.86 11.06
N LYS A 159 21.26 0.65 10.57
CA LYS A 159 20.82 -0.62 11.14
C LYS A 159 22.02 -1.36 11.75
N PRO A 160 21.95 -1.79 13.01
CA PRO A 160 22.92 -2.71 13.56
C PRO A 160 22.75 -4.10 12.93
N VAL A 161 23.81 -4.62 12.29
CA VAL A 161 23.84 -5.94 11.67
C VAL A 161 24.84 -6.81 12.42
N ALA A 162 24.46 -8.07 12.69
CA ALA A 162 25.33 -9.02 13.31
C ALA A 162 26.38 -9.54 12.32
N LYS A 163 27.68 -9.26 12.57
CA LYS A 163 28.80 -9.81 11.80
C LYS A 163 29.60 -10.77 12.66
N GLU A 164 30.15 -11.80 12.03
CA GLU A 164 31.02 -12.76 12.70
C GLU A 164 32.24 -12.06 13.33
N ALA A 165 32.54 -12.42 14.56
CA ALA A 165 33.69 -11.94 15.32
C ALA A 165 34.54 -13.14 15.77
N PRO A 166 35.84 -12.95 15.99
CA PRO A 166 36.70 -14.03 16.45
C PRO A 166 36.27 -14.53 17.85
N GLY A 167 36.23 -15.85 18.02
CA GLY A 167 35.86 -16.51 19.24
C GLY A 167 34.55 -17.31 19.12
N LYS A 168 34.22 -18.03 20.19
CA LYS A 168 32.97 -18.81 20.30
C LYS A 168 32.17 -18.29 21.48
N ARG A 169 30.84 -18.34 21.38
CA ARG A 169 29.90 -18.03 22.44
C ARG A 169 28.94 -19.20 22.68
N LYS A 170 28.40 -19.28 23.90
CA LYS A 170 27.31 -20.23 24.18
C LYS A 170 26.00 -19.69 23.63
N CYS A 171 25.26 -20.52 22.90
CA CYS A 171 23.97 -20.20 22.29
C CYS A 171 22.99 -21.35 22.50
N ASN A 172 21.71 -21.13 22.19
CA ASN A 172 20.65 -22.15 22.27
C ASN A 172 20.66 -22.96 23.57
N CYS A 173 20.88 -22.28 24.69
CA CYS A 173 20.91 -22.95 25.99
C CYS A 173 19.53 -23.49 26.34
N ARG A 174 19.46 -24.80 26.59
CA ARG A 174 18.24 -25.51 26.97
C ARG A 174 18.47 -26.29 28.27
N GLN A 175 17.42 -26.44 29.06
CA GLN A 175 17.46 -27.28 30.24
C GLN A 175 17.12 -28.72 29.83
N GLU A 176 18.10 -29.61 29.97
CA GLU A 176 17.91 -31.05 29.73
C GLU A 176 17.90 -31.81 31.05
N MET A 177 16.96 -32.74 31.17
CA MET A 177 16.96 -33.69 32.30
C MET A 177 17.93 -34.81 31.99
N ARG A 178 19.01 -34.84 32.76
CA ARG A 178 20.01 -35.92 32.71
C ARG A 178 19.75 -36.93 33.81
N THR A 179 19.53 -38.17 33.42
CA THR A 179 19.35 -39.26 34.35
C THR A 179 20.70 -39.95 34.58
N THR A 180 21.26 -39.80 35.74
CA THR A 180 22.50 -40.51 36.15
C THR A 180 22.14 -41.69 37.04
N GLN A 181 22.70 -42.89 36.75
CA GLN A 181 22.53 -44.07 37.53
C GLN A 181 23.55 -44.09 38.64
N LEU A 182 23.10 -43.97 39.91
CA LEU A 182 23.97 -43.98 41.11
C LEU A 182 24.23 -45.39 41.67
N GLY A 183 23.59 -46.42 41.09
CA GLY A 183 23.74 -47.80 41.54
C GLY A 183 22.61 -48.69 41.00
N PRO A 184 22.63 -50.02 41.28
CA PRO A 184 21.59 -50.92 40.82
C PRO A 184 20.21 -50.46 41.30
N GLY A 185 19.35 -50.00 40.39
CA GLY A 185 17.98 -49.55 40.66
C GLY A 185 17.82 -48.13 41.25
N ARG A 186 18.90 -47.34 41.36
CA ARG A 186 18.84 -45.93 41.79
C ARG A 186 19.21 -45.00 40.68
N PHE A 187 18.26 -44.13 40.27
CA PHE A 187 18.42 -43.11 39.24
C PHE A 187 18.24 -41.72 39.89
N GLN A 188 19.14 -40.81 39.58
CA GLN A 188 19.00 -39.41 39.95
C GLN A 188 18.75 -38.60 38.68
N MET A 189 17.67 -37.83 38.68
CA MET A 189 17.39 -36.88 37.62
C MET A 189 17.97 -35.51 38.05
N THR A 190 18.92 -35.00 37.28
CA THR A 190 19.49 -33.66 37.45
C THR A 190 19.13 -32.83 36.23
N GLN A 191 18.74 -31.61 36.45
CA GLN A 191 18.45 -30.63 35.41
C GLN A 191 19.78 -29.90 35.11
N GLU A 192 20.25 -30.10 33.89
CA GLU A 192 21.53 -29.53 33.45
C GLU A 192 21.27 -28.58 32.29
N MET A 193 21.94 -27.42 32.31
CA MET A 193 21.82 -26.46 31.19
C MET A 193 22.84 -26.81 30.13
N VAL A 194 22.35 -27.29 28.98
CA VAL A 194 23.17 -27.62 27.83
C VAL A 194 23.08 -26.49 26.81
N CYS A 195 24.24 -25.95 26.43
CA CYS A 195 24.37 -24.88 25.43
C CYS A 195 25.17 -25.38 24.23
N ASP A 196 24.78 -24.95 23.05
CA ASP A 196 25.54 -25.15 21.84
C ASP A 196 26.69 -24.12 21.74
N GLU A 197 27.73 -24.42 21.00
CA GLU A 197 28.80 -23.47 20.70
C GLU A 197 28.54 -22.83 19.33
N CYS A 198 28.26 -21.53 19.33
CA CYS A 198 28.07 -20.72 18.13
C CYS A 198 29.27 -19.78 17.86
N PRO A 199 29.49 -19.33 16.63
CA PRO A 199 30.42 -18.24 16.35
C PRO A 199 30.11 -17.00 17.17
N ASN A 200 31.13 -16.28 17.59
CA ASN A 200 30.90 -14.99 18.24
C ASN A 200 30.46 -13.97 17.21
N VAL A 201 29.58 -13.02 17.61
CA VAL A 201 29.05 -11.98 16.72
C VAL A 201 29.24 -10.61 17.34
N LYS A 202 29.51 -9.62 16.48
CA LYS A 202 29.58 -8.21 16.83
C LYS A 202 28.56 -7.44 16.02
N LEU A 203 27.83 -6.56 16.66
CA LEU A 203 26.91 -5.64 15.97
C LEU A 203 27.73 -4.52 15.34
N VAL A 204 27.56 -4.33 14.03
CA VAL A 204 28.16 -3.27 13.23
C VAL A 204 27.03 -2.48 12.59
N ASN A 205 27.10 -1.16 12.71
CA ASN A 205 26.11 -0.29 12.10
C ASN A 205 26.34 -0.20 10.59
N GLU A 206 25.32 -0.48 9.81
CA GLU A 206 25.29 -0.33 8.35
C GLU A 206 24.20 0.67 7.96
N GLU A 207 24.54 1.54 7.01
CA GLU A 207 23.57 2.42 6.41
C GLU A 207 22.76 1.65 5.34
N ARG A 208 21.45 1.73 5.41
CA ARG A 208 20.54 1.17 4.42
C ARG A 208 19.52 2.22 3.99
N THR A 209 19.31 2.30 2.70
CA THR A 209 18.26 3.13 2.11
C THR A 209 17.05 2.26 1.84
N LEU A 210 15.92 2.64 2.41
CA LEU A 210 14.62 2.00 2.20
C LEU A 210 13.75 2.95 1.38
N GLU A 211 13.16 2.46 0.30
CA GLU A 211 12.22 3.21 -0.53
C GLU A 211 10.80 2.87 -0.08
N VAL A 212 10.08 3.90 0.38
CA VAL A 212 8.67 3.79 0.78
C VAL A 212 7.82 4.45 -0.29
N GLU A 213 6.97 3.67 -0.95
CA GLU A 213 6.00 4.17 -1.93
C GLU A 213 4.76 4.68 -1.20
N ILE A 214 4.50 5.98 -1.30
CA ILE A 214 3.28 6.59 -0.82
C ILE A 214 2.24 6.51 -1.93
N GLU A 215 1.28 5.64 -1.76
CA GLU A 215 0.20 5.45 -2.74
C GLU A 215 -0.81 6.60 -2.69
N GLN A 216 -1.43 6.89 -3.85
CA GLN A 216 -2.48 7.91 -3.92
C GLN A 216 -3.65 7.56 -3.00
N GLY A 217 -4.14 8.55 -2.25
CA GLY A 217 -5.26 8.34 -1.33
C GLY A 217 -4.92 7.66 -0.02
N VAL A 218 -3.62 7.40 0.26
CA VAL A 218 -3.17 6.79 1.53
C VAL A 218 -3.86 7.45 2.72
N ARG A 219 -4.25 6.65 3.70
CA ARG A 219 -4.94 7.12 4.91
C ARG A 219 -3.94 7.38 6.03
N ASP A 220 -4.31 8.28 6.92
CA ASP A 220 -3.57 8.49 8.16
C ASP A 220 -3.49 7.21 8.98
N GLU A 221 -2.38 6.99 9.69
CA GLU A 221 -2.10 5.81 10.50
C GLU A 221 -1.96 4.47 9.73
N MET A 222 -1.92 4.48 8.39
CA MET A 222 -1.58 3.27 7.63
C MET A 222 -0.13 2.86 7.87
N GLU A 223 0.08 1.54 8.00
CA GLU A 223 1.41 0.97 8.25
C GLU A 223 1.94 0.26 7.00
N TYR A 224 3.22 0.52 6.69
CA TYR A 224 3.98 -0.16 5.65
C TYR A 224 5.05 -1.03 6.31
N PRO A 225 4.88 -2.37 6.34
CA PRO A 225 5.80 -3.27 6.99
C PRO A 225 7.03 -3.57 6.10
N PHE A 226 8.21 -3.51 6.70
CA PHE A 226 9.48 -3.96 6.13
C PHE A 226 9.98 -5.12 6.99
N ILE A 227 9.80 -6.33 6.48
CA ILE A 227 10.10 -7.58 7.19
C ILE A 227 11.60 -7.69 7.43
N GLY A 228 11.98 -8.03 8.67
CA GLY A 228 13.37 -8.23 9.05
C GLY A 228 14.20 -6.95 9.16
N GLU A 229 13.58 -5.77 9.01
CA GLU A 229 14.25 -4.48 9.15
C GLU A 229 14.12 -3.86 10.55
N GLY A 230 13.62 -4.60 11.55
CA GLY A 230 13.57 -4.19 12.95
C GLY A 230 14.90 -4.30 13.67
N GLU A 231 14.86 -4.49 15.00
CA GLU A 231 16.04 -4.74 15.81
C GLU A 231 16.60 -6.16 15.54
N PRO A 232 17.94 -6.32 15.42
CA PRO A 232 18.53 -7.63 15.27
C PRO A 232 18.44 -8.41 16.58
N HIS A 233 18.21 -9.70 16.49
CA HIS A 233 18.40 -10.64 17.60
C HIS A 233 19.62 -11.52 17.32
N ILE A 234 20.50 -11.71 18.33
CA ILE A 234 21.79 -12.42 18.14
C ILE A 234 21.57 -13.92 17.89
N ASP A 235 20.59 -14.51 18.55
CA ASP A 235 20.28 -15.95 18.49
C ASP A 235 18.91 -16.24 17.85
N GLY A 236 18.37 -15.30 17.08
CA GLY A 236 17.03 -15.40 16.53
C GLY A 236 16.84 -14.57 15.28
N GLU A 237 15.60 -14.34 14.94
CA GLU A 237 15.21 -13.53 13.79
C GLU A 237 15.18 -12.04 14.15
N PRO A 238 15.50 -11.13 13.23
CA PRO A 238 15.30 -9.70 13.43
C PRO A 238 13.80 -9.38 13.53
N GLY A 239 13.46 -8.30 14.24
CA GLY A 239 12.11 -7.74 14.23
C GLY A 239 11.76 -7.08 12.89
N ASP A 240 10.56 -6.52 12.78
CA ASP A 240 10.12 -5.77 11.60
C ASP A 240 10.22 -4.26 11.85
N LEU A 241 10.40 -3.52 10.76
CA LEU A 241 10.23 -2.07 10.74
C LEU A 241 8.90 -1.76 10.10
N ARG A 242 8.09 -0.91 10.75
CA ARG A 242 6.82 -0.43 10.22
C ARG A 242 6.87 1.09 10.11
N PHE A 243 6.69 1.60 8.89
CA PHE A 243 6.47 3.01 8.68
C PHE A 243 4.98 3.30 8.83
N ARG A 244 4.63 4.14 9.79
CA ARG A 244 3.28 4.60 10.02
C ARG A 244 3.11 5.97 9.38
N ILE A 245 2.18 6.08 8.44
CA ILE A 245 1.89 7.32 7.74
C ILE A 245 1.25 8.32 8.68
N LYS A 246 1.78 9.53 8.67
CA LYS A 246 1.23 10.67 9.41
C LYS A 246 0.99 11.83 8.44
N VAL A 247 -0.27 12.05 8.10
CA VAL A 247 -0.63 13.10 7.15
C VAL A 247 -0.55 14.46 7.84
N LEU A 248 0.27 15.35 7.28
CA LEU A 248 0.45 16.72 7.78
C LEU A 248 -0.78 17.57 7.50
N LYS A 249 -1.03 18.54 8.39
CA LYS A 249 -2.10 19.53 8.20
C LYS A 249 -1.72 20.48 7.06
N HIS A 250 -2.65 20.66 6.11
CA HIS A 250 -2.47 21.61 5.01
C HIS A 250 -3.09 22.97 5.33
N PRO A 251 -2.45 24.10 4.93
CA PRO A 251 -2.91 25.45 5.29
C PRO A 251 -4.26 25.84 4.65
N VAL A 252 -4.59 25.28 3.48
CA VAL A 252 -5.78 25.63 2.70
C VAL A 252 -6.85 24.56 2.74
N PHE A 253 -6.46 23.28 2.76
CA PHE A 253 -7.39 22.16 2.64
C PHE A 253 -7.41 21.30 3.90
N GLU A 254 -8.60 20.88 4.31
CA GLU A 254 -8.83 19.88 5.35
C GLU A 254 -9.37 18.62 4.71
N ARG A 255 -8.71 17.49 4.98
CA ARG A 255 -9.16 16.18 4.52
C ARG A 255 -10.25 15.61 5.43
N ARG A 256 -11.33 15.13 4.85
CA ARG A 256 -12.33 14.32 5.56
C ARG A 256 -12.73 13.13 4.68
N GLY A 257 -12.15 11.97 4.95
CA GLY A 257 -12.26 10.81 4.07
C GLY A 257 -11.55 11.05 2.74
N ASP A 258 -12.27 10.98 1.63
CA ASP A 258 -11.77 11.28 0.29
C ASP A 258 -12.14 12.71 -0.16
N ASP A 259 -12.92 13.44 0.65
CA ASP A 259 -13.31 14.81 0.35
C ASP A 259 -12.32 15.83 0.92
N LEU A 260 -12.17 16.93 0.21
CA LEU A 260 -11.40 18.10 0.61
C LEU A 260 -12.33 19.23 1.01
N TYR A 261 -12.03 19.89 2.12
CA TYR A 261 -12.77 21.04 2.63
C TYR A 261 -11.87 22.28 2.60
N THR A 262 -12.41 23.39 2.15
CA THR A 262 -11.73 24.68 2.20
C THR A 262 -12.72 25.80 2.54
N ASN A 263 -12.24 26.84 3.21
CA ASN A 263 -13.01 28.04 3.51
C ASN A 263 -12.49 29.18 2.65
N VAL A 264 -13.43 29.89 2.04
CA VAL A 264 -13.13 31.06 1.19
C VAL A 264 -13.91 32.26 1.73
N THR A 265 -13.21 33.35 1.96
CA THR A 265 -13.83 34.63 2.38
C THR A 265 -14.07 35.48 1.15
N ILE A 266 -15.27 35.92 0.96
CA ILE A 266 -15.70 36.85 -0.11
C ILE A 266 -16.22 38.13 0.52
N SER A 267 -16.15 39.25 -0.20
CA SER A 267 -16.73 40.51 0.24
C SER A 267 -18.26 40.48 0.21
N LEU A 268 -18.90 41.35 1.00
CA LEU A 268 -20.35 41.53 0.96
C LEU A 268 -20.88 41.89 -0.42
N ALA A 269 -20.11 42.67 -1.20
CA ALA A 269 -20.47 43.03 -2.57
C ALA A 269 -20.51 41.81 -3.47
N GLU A 270 -19.47 41.01 -3.46
CA GLU A 270 -19.39 39.74 -4.21
C GLU A 270 -20.48 38.74 -3.77
N ALA A 271 -20.77 38.70 -2.47
CA ALA A 271 -21.83 37.86 -1.94
C ALA A 271 -23.23 38.24 -2.49
N LEU A 272 -23.45 39.52 -2.82
CA LEU A 272 -24.74 40.00 -3.34
C LEU A 272 -24.81 39.98 -4.87
N ILE A 273 -23.73 40.30 -5.56
CA ILE A 273 -23.69 40.48 -7.01
C ILE A 273 -23.35 39.16 -7.70
N GLY A 274 -22.57 38.30 -7.04
CA GLY A 274 -21.92 37.15 -7.60
C GLY A 274 -20.41 37.40 -7.75
N PHE A 275 -19.66 36.31 -8.00
CA PHE A 275 -18.21 36.34 -8.12
C PHE A 275 -17.68 35.24 -8.99
N GLU A 276 -16.46 35.45 -9.45
CA GLU A 276 -15.67 34.50 -10.21
C GLU A 276 -14.26 34.47 -9.58
N MET A 277 -13.74 33.26 -9.32
CA MET A 277 -12.42 33.09 -8.71
C MET A 277 -11.83 31.73 -9.06
N ASP A 278 -10.51 31.64 -8.94
CA ASP A 278 -9.76 30.41 -9.10
C ASP A 278 -9.16 29.99 -7.76
N ILE A 279 -9.28 28.72 -7.42
CA ILE A 279 -8.59 28.08 -6.29
C ILE A 279 -7.47 27.20 -6.85
N SER A 280 -6.22 27.40 -6.39
CA SER A 280 -5.13 26.49 -6.72
C SER A 280 -5.28 25.20 -5.93
N HIS A 281 -5.35 24.08 -6.64
CA HIS A 281 -5.49 22.73 -6.08
C HIS A 281 -4.13 22.16 -5.66
N LEU A 282 -4.11 20.97 -5.04
CA LEU A 282 -2.92 20.29 -4.51
C LEU A 282 -1.85 19.96 -5.57
N ASP A 283 -2.24 19.74 -6.82
CA ASP A 283 -1.35 19.51 -7.96
C ASP A 283 -1.02 20.80 -8.75
N GLY A 284 -1.51 21.95 -8.27
CA GLY A 284 -1.30 23.25 -8.90
C GLY A 284 -2.29 23.61 -10.02
N HIS A 285 -3.20 22.71 -10.41
CA HIS A 285 -4.26 23.11 -11.34
C HIS A 285 -5.25 24.08 -10.69
N LYS A 286 -5.94 24.87 -11.51
CA LYS A 286 -6.88 25.87 -11.03
C LYS A 286 -8.31 25.34 -11.12
N VAL A 287 -8.98 25.32 -9.99
CA VAL A 287 -10.42 25.02 -9.91
C VAL A 287 -11.19 26.33 -10.06
N HIS A 288 -11.82 26.48 -11.22
CA HIS A 288 -12.60 27.65 -11.53
C HIS A 288 -13.98 27.63 -10.86
N ILE A 289 -14.33 28.71 -10.17
CA ILE A 289 -15.56 28.86 -9.41
C ILE A 289 -16.29 30.12 -9.91
N VAL A 290 -17.50 29.92 -10.39
CA VAL A 290 -18.41 30.99 -10.79
C VAL A 290 -19.69 30.87 -10.00
N ARG A 291 -20.19 31.97 -9.48
CA ARG A 291 -21.45 32.03 -8.77
C ARG A 291 -22.14 33.37 -9.00
N ASP A 292 -23.26 33.33 -9.67
CA ASP A 292 -24.12 34.48 -10.08
C ASP A 292 -25.33 34.67 -9.15
N LYS A 293 -25.47 33.84 -8.14
CA LYS A 293 -26.54 33.90 -7.16
C LYS A 293 -26.06 34.46 -5.83
N ILE A 294 -26.97 35.10 -5.10
CA ILE A 294 -26.69 35.57 -3.74
C ILE A 294 -26.13 34.43 -2.89
N THR A 295 -24.96 34.67 -2.32
CA THR A 295 -24.25 33.73 -1.45
C THR A 295 -24.47 34.12 0.00
N LYS A 296 -25.11 33.25 0.78
CA LYS A 296 -25.28 33.47 2.21
C LYS A 296 -24.00 33.09 2.96
N PRO A 297 -23.68 33.72 4.10
CA PRO A 297 -22.60 33.23 4.97
C PRO A 297 -22.81 31.78 5.35
N GLY A 298 -21.72 30.98 5.28
CA GLY A 298 -21.76 29.53 5.52
C GLY A 298 -22.36 28.69 4.37
N ALA A 299 -22.66 29.31 3.22
CA ALA A 299 -23.09 28.57 2.04
C ALA A 299 -21.99 27.64 1.57
N ARG A 300 -22.36 26.45 1.09
CA ARG A 300 -21.38 25.47 0.59
C ARG A 300 -21.57 25.21 -0.90
N MET A 301 -20.46 24.92 -1.57
CA MET A 301 -20.42 24.50 -2.97
C MET A 301 -19.62 23.20 -3.08
N TRP A 302 -20.09 22.27 -3.90
CA TRP A 302 -19.44 21.00 -4.16
C TRP A 302 -18.91 20.96 -5.57
N LYS A 303 -17.61 20.69 -5.72
CA LYS A 303 -16.98 20.37 -7.00
C LYS A 303 -16.65 18.89 -7.00
N LYS A 304 -17.44 18.10 -7.73
CA LYS A 304 -17.28 16.65 -7.83
C LYS A 304 -16.01 16.32 -8.61
N GLY A 305 -15.28 15.30 -8.13
CA GLY A 305 -14.05 14.86 -8.79
C GLY A 305 -12.80 15.67 -8.42
N GLU A 306 -12.96 16.74 -7.63
CA GLU A 306 -11.88 17.61 -7.13
C GLU A 306 -11.48 17.27 -5.68
N GLY A 307 -11.81 16.08 -5.20
CA GLY A 307 -11.34 15.55 -3.93
C GLY A 307 -10.10 14.67 -4.11
N LEU A 308 -9.70 14.00 -3.03
CA LEU A 308 -8.63 13.03 -3.05
C LEU A 308 -9.03 11.76 -3.82
N PRO A 309 -8.08 11.08 -4.46
CA PRO A 309 -8.33 9.76 -5.00
C PRO A 309 -8.64 8.77 -3.87
N ASN A 310 -9.54 7.83 -4.14
CA ASN A 310 -9.84 6.76 -3.20
C ASN A 310 -8.68 5.75 -3.21
N PHE A 311 -8.22 5.33 -2.03
CA PHE A 311 -7.10 4.40 -1.89
C PHE A 311 -7.36 3.04 -2.57
N ASP A 312 -8.58 2.51 -2.42
CA ASP A 312 -8.95 1.20 -2.98
C ASP A 312 -9.22 1.27 -4.50
N ASN A 313 -9.66 2.44 -5.00
CA ASN A 313 -9.93 2.66 -6.42
C ASN A 313 -9.57 4.08 -6.85
N ILE A 314 -8.40 4.25 -7.42
CA ILE A 314 -7.82 5.54 -7.86
C ILE A 314 -8.69 6.29 -8.88
N ASN A 315 -9.55 5.57 -9.62
CA ASN A 315 -10.44 6.19 -10.61
C ASN A 315 -11.63 6.92 -9.95
N ILE A 316 -11.90 6.65 -8.68
CA ILE A 316 -12.93 7.33 -7.90
C ILE A 316 -12.26 8.45 -7.11
N ARG A 317 -12.75 9.68 -7.29
CA ARG A 317 -12.28 10.84 -6.53
C ARG A 317 -13.43 11.40 -5.71
N GLY A 318 -13.10 11.91 -4.53
CA GLY A 318 -14.02 12.64 -3.70
C GLY A 318 -14.40 14.00 -4.30
N SER A 319 -14.98 14.85 -3.49
CA SER A 319 -15.40 16.21 -3.87
C SER A 319 -14.59 17.26 -3.12
N LEU A 320 -14.38 18.41 -3.75
CA LEU A 320 -13.95 19.61 -3.06
C LEU A 320 -15.18 20.36 -2.55
N ILE A 321 -15.25 20.57 -1.24
CA ILE A 321 -16.34 21.27 -0.56
C ILE A 321 -15.83 22.63 -0.11
N ILE A 322 -16.38 23.68 -0.70
CA ILE A 322 -16.00 25.06 -0.46
C ILE A 322 -17.07 25.71 0.42
N SER A 323 -16.68 26.22 1.57
CA SER A 323 -17.54 26.99 2.45
C SER A 323 -17.23 28.49 2.28
N PHE A 324 -18.25 29.30 2.09
CA PHE A 324 -18.10 30.74 1.89
C PHE A 324 -18.40 31.50 3.16
N ASP A 325 -17.42 32.28 3.62
CA ASP A 325 -17.59 33.28 4.64
C ASP A 325 -17.71 34.66 3.99
N VAL A 326 -18.54 35.53 4.57
CA VAL A 326 -18.75 36.87 4.03
C VAL A 326 -18.14 37.90 4.96
N GLU A 327 -17.17 38.65 4.43
CA GLU A 327 -16.56 39.77 5.14
C GLU A 327 -17.39 41.04 4.95
N PHE A 328 -17.81 41.65 6.06
CA PHE A 328 -18.54 42.90 6.08
C PHE A 328 -17.56 44.08 6.12
N PRO A 329 -17.92 45.22 5.51
CA PRO A 329 -17.07 46.43 5.57
C PRO A 329 -16.84 46.86 7.02
N GLN A 330 -15.59 47.10 7.36
CA GLN A 330 -15.20 47.54 8.70
C GLN A 330 -15.42 49.05 8.93
N THR A 331 -15.50 49.81 7.85
CA THR A 331 -15.73 51.25 7.91
C THR A 331 -17.21 51.57 8.04
N GLN A 332 -17.51 52.63 8.82
CA GLN A 332 -18.90 53.12 8.90
C GLN A 332 -19.33 53.74 7.56
N LEU A 333 -20.52 53.38 7.11
CA LEU A 333 -21.13 53.94 5.91
C LEU A 333 -21.66 55.34 6.18
N ASP A 334 -21.45 56.24 5.24
CA ASP A 334 -22.08 57.54 5.25
C ASP A 334 -23.59 57.47 4.96
N ASP A 335 -24.35 58.57 5.18
CA ASP A 335 -25.78 58.55 5.06
C ASP A 335 -26.27 58.41 3.61
N GLN A 336 -25.49 58.89 2.61
CA GLN A 336 -25.81 58.69 1.20
C GLN A 336 -25.64 57.18 0.81
N GLN A 337 -24.61 56.52 1.30
CA GLN A 337 -24.37 55.11 1.08
C GLN A 337 -25.46 54.25 1.74
N LYS A 338 -25.89 54.61 2.96
CA LYS A 338 -27.01 53.91 3.65
C LYS A 338 -28.30 54.04 2.88
N ASP A 339 -28.65 55.21 2.38
CA ASP A 339 -29.85 55.42 1.61
C ASP A 339 -29.80 54.78 0.23
N GLY A 340 -28.61 54.76 -0.40
CA GLY A 340 -28.35 53.98 -1.62
C GLY A 340 -28.64 52.48 -1.44
N ILE A 341 -28.07 51.89 -0.38
CA ILE A 341 -28.26 50.47 -0.05
C ILE A 341 -29.75 50.16 0.22
N ARG A 342 -30.43 50.99 0.99
CA ARG A 342 -31.87 50.83 1.25
C ARG A 342 -32.71 50.86 -0.03
N GLY A 343 -32.39 51.77 -0.94
CA GLY A 343 -33.07 51.89 -2.22
C GLY A 343 -32.86 50.70 -3.14
N LEU A 344 -31.64 50.15 -3.17
CA LEU A 344 -31.31 48.98 -3.97
C LEU A 344 -31.90 47.68 -3.43
N LEU A 345 -31.73 47.42 -2.15
CA LEU A 345 -32.15 46.14 -1.59
C LEU A 345 -33.67 46.02 -1.37
N LYS A 346 -34.39 47.18 -1.24
CA LYS A 346 -35.82 47.23 -1.01
C LYS A 346 -36.32 46.33 0.14
N GLN A 347 -35.48 46.09 1.13
CA GLN A 347 -35.78 45.26 2.28
C GLN A 347 -36.26 46.11 3.46
N GLY A 348 -37.35 45.72 4.07
CA GLY A 348 -37.82 46.25 5.34
C GLY A 348 -37.09 45.67 6.55
N SER A 349 -37.29 46.24 7.72
CA SER A 349 -36.78 45.69 8.97
C SER A 349 -37.42 44.32 9.25
N VAL A 350 -36.56 43.28 9.39
CA VAL A 350 -37.00 41.94 9.80
C VAL A 350 -36.52 41.73 11.23
N GLN A 351 -37.43 41.88 12.20
CA GLN A 351 -37.14 41.57 13.62
C GLN A 351 -37.78 40.22 13.98
N LYS A 352 -36.93 39.19 14.09
CA LYS A 352 -37.34 37.88 14.59
C LYS A 352 -36.53 37.57 15.84
N VAL A 353 -37.22 37.34 16.93
CA VAL A 353 -36.62 36.89 18.20
C VAL A 353 -36.95 35.41 18.35
N TYR A 354 -35.91 34.60 18.43
CA TYR A 354 -36.02 33.15 18.58
C TYR A 354 -34.90 32.62 19.48
N ASN A 355 -35.06 31.45 20.06
CA ASN A 355 -34.14 30.84 21.01
C ASN A 355 -32.88 30.23 20.37
N GLY A 356 -32.64 30.44 19.08
CA GLY A 356 -31.52 29.84 18.35
C GLY A 356 -31.78 28.41 17.81
N LEU A 357 -32.88 27.80 18.21
CA LEU A 357 -33.28 26.47 17.76
C LEU A 357 -34.34 26.61 16.66
N GLN A 358 -33.95 26.72 15.40
CA GLN A 358 -34.89 26.51 14.29
C GLN A 358 -34.91 25.01 13.98
N GLY A 359 -36.04 24.36 14.21
CA GLY A 359 -36.28 23.03 13.69
C GLY A 359 -36.24 23.07 12.15
N TYR A 360 -35.50 22.17 11.57
CA TYR A 360 -35.49 21.93 10.13
C TYR A 360 -36.58 20.94 9.78
#